data_0085ff360786e8c384064ba018e6859b
#
_entry.id   0085ff360786e8c384064ba018e6859b
#
_cell.length_a   1.000
_cell.length_b   1.000
_cell.length_c   1.000
_cell.angle_alpha   90.00
_cell.angle_beta   90.00
_cell.angle_gamma   90.00
#
_symmetry.space_group_name_H-M   'P 1'
#
loop_
_entity.id
_entity.type
_entity.pdbx_description
1 polymer ?
#
loop_
_entity_poly.entity_id
_entity_poly.type
_entity_poly.pdbx_seq_one_letter_code
_entity_poly.pdbx_strand_id
1 'polypeptide(L)'
;MHIFDLPSVLKAFNPVYAVKVLYSPYNKVGFMILGSVFLAATGAEALYSDMGHVGADNIYITWPFVKICLILNYLGQGAWLICNQSSAELQSIEMLNPFFQMLPEALRPLAVVLGAAAAIIASQALITGSFTLVSEAIRLDLLPHLEVKYPADTKGQLYIPAVNRVLMFGYIIIVLLFRSGSRMETAYGLAITVSMLTVTLLLAVYLWRICSKKLLALVVLVVFGAIEAVFFVSSLSKFIHGGYVAVIMALILFFIMLVWHRGTKLERQYCVPLHFADFVKPLSELHDDPEISRLTHNLVYLDNNRDFESIDRDILYSILDKDAKRASAYWFISATVHDEPSVMRYEVET
;
A
#
# COMPACT_ATOMS: atom_id res chain seq x y z
N MET A 1 -36.61 -0.78 -0.72
CA MET A 1 -38.03 -0.97 -1.07
C MET A 1 -38.22 -1.64 -2.44
N HIS A 2 -37.47 -1.31 -3.46
CA HIS A 2 -37.62 -1.88 -4.81
C HIS A 2 -37.47 -3.41 -4.93
N ILE A 3 -36.86 -4.08 -3.97
CA ILE A 3 -36.75 -5.55 -3.93
C ILE A 3 -38.15 -6.19 -3.82
N PHE A 4 -39.10 -5.55 -3.14
CA PHE A 4 -40.44 -6.03 -2.99
C PHE A 4 -41.25 -5.86 -4.27
N ASP A 5 -40.91 -4.89 -5.12
CA ASP A 5 -41.54 -4.66 -6.40
C ASP A 5 -41.22 -5.75 -7.43
N LEU A 6 -40.02 -6.38 -7.29
CA LEU A 6 -39.59 -7.46 -8.19
C LEU A 6 -38.87 -8.58 -7.42
N PRO A 7 -39.57 -9.48 -6.74
CA PRO A 7 -38.94 -10.58 -5.98
C PRO A 7 -38.08 -11.51 -6.85
N SER A 8 -38.27 -11.51 -8.15
CA SER A 8 -37.45 -12.30 -9.08
C SER A 8 -35.98 -11.91 -9.10
N VAL A 9 -35.61 -10.71 -8.60
CA VAL A 9 -34.23 -10.29 -8.47
C VAL A 9 -33.41 -11.18 -7.50
N LEU A 10 -34.10 -11.85 -6.55
CA LEU A 10 -33.48 -12.81 -5.64
C LEU A 10 -32.89 -14.04 -6.36
N LYS A 11 -33.31 -14.30 -7.61
CA LYS A 11 -32.66 -15.33 -8.45
C LYS A 11 -31.16 -15.05 -8.68
N ALA A 12 -30.74 -13.81 -8.51
CA ALA A 12 -29.32 -13.44 -8.59
C ALA A 12 -28.42 -14.15 -7.56
N PHE A 13 -28.97 -14.66 -6.45
CA PHE A 13 -28.22 -15.50 -5.51
C PHE A 13 -27.80 -16.86 -6.08
N ASN A 14 -28.46 -17.31 -7.15
CA ASN A 14 -28.11 -18.57 -7.79
C ASN A 14 -26.97 -18.34 -8.82
N PRO A 15 -25.75 -18.86 -8.61
CA PRO A 15 -24.61 -18.63 -9.48
C PRO A 15 -24.79 -19.14 -10.91
N VAL A 16 -25.75 -20.06 -11.15
CA VAL A 16 -26.09 -20.56 -12.49
C VAL A 16 -26.52 -19.42 -13.41
N TYR A 17 -27.23 -18.41 -12.88
CA TYR A 17 -27.63 -17.26 -13.70
C TYR A 17 -26.43 -16.40 -14.11
N ALA A 18 -25.42 -16.23 -13.26
CA ALA A 18 -24.19 -15.51 -13.61
C ALA A 18 -23.46 -16.22 -14.77
N VAL A 19 -23.32 -17.55 -14.69
CA VAL A 19 -22.74 -18.35 -15.77
C VAL A 19 -23.54 -18.24 -17.05
N LYS A 20 -24.87 -18.33 -16.97
CA LYS A 20 -25.78 -18.18 -18.14
C LYS A 20 -25.60 -16.81 -18.80
N VAL A 21 -25.44 -15.72 -18.01
CA VAL A 21 -25.25 -14.38 -18.57
C VAL A 21 -23.93 -14.29 -19.33
N LEU A 22 -22.84 -14.89 -18.83
CA LEU A 22 -21.54 -14.88 -19.50
C LEU A 22 -21.55 -15.57 -20.88
N TYR A 23 -22.30 -16.68 -20.98
CA TYR A 23 -22.40 -17.46 -22.22
C TYR A 23 -23.63 -17.09 -23.06
N SER A 24 -24.41 -16.09 -22.64
CA SER A 24 -25.61 -15.68 -23.39
C SER A 24 -25.24 -15.00 -24.71
N PRO A 25 -25.87 -15.39 -25.83
CA PRO A 25 -25.66 -14.70 -27.12
C PRO A 25 -26.17 -13.25 -27.11
N TYR A 26 -27.00 -12.86 -26.14
CA TYR A 26 -27.44 -11.48 -25.93
C TYR A 26 -26.38 -10.62 -25.21
N ASN A 27 -25.38 -11.22 -24.61
CA ASN A 27 -24.29 -10.50 -23.98
C ASN A 27 -23.25 -10.02 -25.00
N LYS A 28 -23.50 -8.84 -25.60
CA LYS A 28 -22.61 -8.23 -26.59
C LYS A 28 -21.20 -7.91 -26.05
N VAL A 29 -21.07 -7.72 -24.74
CA VAL A 29 -19.82 -7.40 -24.07
C VAL A 29 -19.05 -8.68 -23.73
N GLY A 30 -19.74 -9.83 -23.65
CA GLY A 30 -19.15 -11.12 -23.36
C GLY A 30 -18.38 -11.15 -22.03
N PHE A 31 -17.23 -11.75 -22.06
CA PHE A 31 -16.33 -11.90 -20.92
C PHE A 31 -15.83 -10.55 -20.33
N MET A 32 -15.79 -9.48 -21.15
CA MET A 32 -15.29 -8.16 -20.72
C MET A 32 -16.15 -7.49 -19.64
N ILE A 33 -17.41 -7.93 -19.46
CA ILE A 33 -18.29 -7.43 -18.39
C ILE A 33 -17.71 -7.71 -16.99
N LEU A 34 -16.90 -8.78 -16.87
CA LEU A 34 -16.30 -9.18 -15.60
C LEU A 34 -15.37 -8.10 -15.03
N GLY A 35 -14.68 -7.33 -15.87
CA GLY A 35 -13.88 -6.20 -15.39
C GLY A 35 -14.70 -5.08 -14.73
N SER A 36 -15.95 -4.89 -15.15
CA SER A 36 -16.86 -3.93 -14.50
C SER A 36 -17.52 -4.52 -13.26
N VAL A 37 -17.88 -5.81 -13.29
CA VAL A 37 -18.39 -6.55 -12.12
C VAL A 37 -17.33 -6.59 -11.01
N PHE A 38 -16.08 -6.81 -11.37
CA PHE A 38 -14.94 -6.78 -10.44
C PHE A 38 -14.87 -5.44 -9.70
N LEU A 39 -14.93 -4.31 -10.42
CA LEU A 39 -14.89 -2.97 -9.81
C LEU A 39 -16.04 -2.75 -8.81
N ALA A 40 -17.22 -3.31 -9.06
CA ALA A 40 -18.33 -3.23 -8.12
C ALA A 40 -18.11 -4.05 -6.84
N ALA A 41 -17.26 -5.07 -6.89
CA ALA A 41 -16.96 -5.97 -5.77
C ALA A 41 -15.69 -5.59 -4.99
N THR A 42 -14.91 -4.61 -5.46
CA THR A 42 -13.67 -4.13 -4.81
C THR A 42 -13.95 -3.07 -3.75
N GLY A 43 -12.93 -2.70 -2.98
CA GLY A 43 -13.00 -1.69 -1.92
C GLY A 43 -12.51 -2.22 -0.56
N ALA A 44 -12.17 -3.50 -0.47
CA ALA A 44 -11.64 -4.09 0.75
C ALA A 44 -10.24 -3.56 1.10
N GLU A 45 -9.50 -3.03 0.13
CA GLU A 45 -8.16 -2.46 0.33
C GLU A 45 -8.18 -1.27 1.30
N ALA A 46 -9.18 -0.40 1.19
CA ALA A 46 -9.37 0.70 2.13
C ALA A 46 -9.65 0.19 3.54
N LEU A 47 -10.42 -0.90 3.66
CA LEU A 47 -10.72 -1.53 4.93
C LEU A 47 -9.47 -2.13 5.59
N TYR A 48 -8.56 -2.74 4.82
CA TYR A 48 -7.34 -3.35 5.38
C TYR A 48 -6.47 -2.35 6.11
N SER A 49 -6.39 -1.12 5.62
CA SER A 49 -5.65 -0.05 6.29
C SER A 49 -6.20 0.26 7.69
N ASP A 50 -7.52 0.22 7.85
CA ASP A 50 -8.18 0.58 9.11
C ASP A 50 -8.33 -0.60 10.07
N MET A 51 -8.25 -1.85 9.58
CA MET A 51 -8.43 -3.06 10.40
C MET A 51 -7.47 -3.13 11.59
N GLY A 52 -6.23 -2.69 11.41
CA GLY A 52 -5.22 -2.66 12.45
C GLY A 52 -5.54 -1.69 13.60
N HIS A 53 -6.36 -0.65 13.33
CA HIS A 53 -6.70 0.38 14.32
C HIS A 53 -8.00 0.09 15.06
N VAL A 54 -8.94 -0.58 14.39
CA VAL A 54 -10.31 -0.79 14.92
C VAL A 54 -10.40 -1.97 15.88
N GLY A 55 -9.53 -2.95 15.74
CA GLY A 55 -9.53 -4.19 16.53
C GLY A 55 -10.49 -5.26 15.97
N ALA A 56 -10.13 -6.53 16.21
CA ALA A 56 -10.81 -7.68 15.61
C ALA A 56 -12.28 -7.80 16.02
N ASP A 57 -12.60 -7.55 17.29
CA ASP A 57 -13.96 -7.73 17.81
C ASP A 57 -14.97 -6.79 17.17
N ASN A 58 -14.58 -5.55 16.92
CA ASN A 58 -15.41 -4.56 16.25
C ASN A 58 -15.68 -4.97 14.79
N ILE A 59 -14.68 -5.57 14.12
CA ILE A 59 -14.82 -6.03 12.74
C ILE A 59 -15.79 -7.21 12.65
N TYR A 60 -15.74 -8.15 13.59
CA TYR A 60 -16.67 -9.28 13.61
C TYR A 60 -18.13 -8.86 13.72
N ILE A 61 -18.42 -7.74 14.36
CA ILE A 61 -19.79 -7.21 14.50
C ILE A 61 -20.18 -6.37 13.27
N THR A 62 -19.31 -5.46 12.83
CA THR A 62 -19.64 -4.49 11.77
C THR A 62 -19.66 -5.12 10.38
N TRP A 63 -18.76 -6.06 10.11
CA TRP A 63 -18.61 -6.64 8.78
C TRP A 63 -19.84 -7.39 8.25
N PRO A 64 -20.52 -8.27 9.02
CA PRO A 64 -21.77 -8.88 8.58
C PRO A 64 -22.86 -7.85 8.29
N PHE A 65 -22.98 -6.81 9.12
CA PHE A 65 -23.93 -5.74 8.92
C PHE A 65 -23.68 -4.99 7.60
N VAL A 66 -22.45 -4.59 7.36
CA VAL A 66 -22.05 -3.91 6.10
C VAL A 66 -22.32 -4.79 4.89
N LYS A 67 -22.00 -6.10 4.93
CA LYS A 67 -22.28 -7.04 3.85
C LYS A 67 -23.76 -7.16 3.54
N ILE A 68 -24.61 -7.26 4.56
CA ILE A 68 -26.06 -7.33 4.37
C ILE A 68 -26.55 -6.04 3.69
N CYS A 69 -26.12 -4.88 4.16
CA CYS A 69 -26.48 -3.59 3.57
C CYS A 69 -26.05 -3.48 2.09
N LEU A 70 -24.84 -3.92 1.76
CA LEU A 70 -24.33 -3.93 0.38
C LEU A 70 -25.15 -4.84 -0.53
N ILE A 71 -25.44 -6.07 -0.08
CA ILE A 71 -26.26 -7.03 -0.86
C ILE A 71 -27.67 -6.44 -1.11
N LEU A 72 -28.30 -5.89 -0.08
CA LEU A 72 -29.62 -5.26 -0.20
C LEU A 72 -29.58 -4.06 -1.17
N ASN A 73 -28.51 -3.26 -1.13
CA ASN A 73 -28.32 -2.15 -2.05
C ASN A 73 -28.18 -2.62 -3.50
N TYR A 74 -27.35 -3.64 -3.78
CA TYR A 74 -27.18 -4.17 -5.14
C TYR A 74 -28.48 -4.81 -5.68
N LEU A 75 -29.19 -5.57 -4.85
CA LEU A 75 -30.49 -6.14 -5.23
C LEU A 75 -31.52 -5.04 -5.48
N GLY A 76 -31.53 -3.99 -4.65
CA GLY A 76 -32.40 -2.83 -4.82
C GLY A 76 -32.18 -2.08 -6.12
N GLN A 77 -30.91 -1.82 -6.45
CA GLN A 77 -30.51 -1.18 -7.72
C GLN A 77 -30.87 -2.07 -8.92
N GLY A 78 -30.64 -3.39 -8.83
CA GLY A 78 -30.99 -4.34 -9.88
C GLY A 78 -32.48 -4.39 -10.13
N ALA A 79 -33.29 -4.45 -9.06
CA ALA A 79 -34.76 -4.43 -9.19
C ALA A 79 -35.26 -3.12 -9.82
N TRP A 80 -34.71 -1.98 -9.36
CA TRP A 80 -35.07 -0.67 -9.90
C TRP A 80 -34.73 -0.55 -11.39
N LEU A 81 -33.55 -1.00 -11.81
CA LEU A 81 -33.15 -1.01 -13.22
C LEU A 81 -34.07 -1.86 -14.10
N ILE A 82 -34.45 -3.06 -13.62
CA ILE A 82 -35.34 -3.95 -14.37
C ILE A 82 -36.75 -3.33 -14.50
N CYS A 83 -37.28 -2.74 -13.43
CA CYS A 83 -38.58 -2.09 -13.46
C CYS A 83 -38.62 -0.86 -14.39
N ASN A 84 -37.52 -0.12 -14.51
CA ASN A 84 -37.46 1.13 -15.27
C ASN A 84 -36.75 1.00 -16.62
N GLN A 85 -36.38 -0.21 -17.07
CA GLN A 85 -35.64 -0.44 -18.31
C GLN A 85 -36.33 0.11 -19.57
N SER A 86 -37.66 0.27 -19.54
CA SER A 86 -38.50 0.76 -20.66
C SER A 86 -38.66 2.28 -20.66
N SER A 87 -38.16 2.99 -19.66
CA SER A 87 -38.29 4.46 -19.56
C SER A 87 -37.38 5.16 -20.56
N ALA A 88 -37.97 5.86 -21.52
CA ALA A 88 -37.22 6.61 -22.53
C ALA A 88 -36.32 7.70 -21.91
N GLU A 89 -36.76 8.32 -20.81
CA GLU A 89 -35.99 9.34 -20.07
C GLU A 89 -34.69 8.77 -19.51
N LEU A 90 -34.70 7.54 -18.96
CA LEU A 90 -33.49 6.90 -18.37
C LEU A 90 -32.53 6.41 -19.44
N GLN A 91 -33.04 6.02 -20.62
CA GLN A 91 -32.20 5.60 -21.74
C GLN A 91 -31.44 6.78 -22.39
N SER A 92 -31.89 8.02 -22.20
CA SER A 92 -31.23 9.22 -22.71
C SER A 92 -30.12 9.74 -21.82
N ILE A 93 -29.95 9.23 -20.59
CA ILE A 93 -28.94 9.66 -19.64
C ILE A 93 -27.62 8.92 -19.93
N GLU A 94 -26.64 9.60 -20.46
CA GLU A 94 -25.32 9.07 -20.86
C GLU A 94 -24.52 8.44 -19.67
N MET A 95 -24.72 8.96 -18.45
CA MET A 95 -24.07 8.48 -17.22
C MET A 95 -25.13 8.21 -16.12
N LEU A 96 -25.95 7.18 -16.33
CA LEU A 96 -26.95 6.79 -15.35
C LEU A 96 -26.28 6.22 -14.09
N ASN A 97 -26.52 6.86 -12.94
CA ASN A 97 -26.15 6.30 -11.63
C ASN A 97 -27.43 5.83 -10.91
N PRO A 98 -27.73 4.52 -10.91
CA PRO A 98 -28.96 3.98 -10.35
C PRO A 98 -29.15 4.31 -8.88
N PHE A 99 -28.05 4.38 -8.11
CA PHE A 99 -28.09 4.66 -6.67
C PHE A 99 -28.79 5.98 -6.35
N PHE A 100 -28.42 7.06 -7.04
CA PHE A 100 -29.04 8.36 -6.79
C PHE A 100 -30.40 8.51 -7.43
N GLN A 101 -30.64 7.84 -8.58
CA GLN A 101 -31.90 7.93 -9.29
C GLN A 101 -33.06 7.20 -8.60
N MET A 102 -32.76 6.09 -7.92
CA MET A 102 -33.77 5.33 -7.18
C MET A 102 -34.24 6.02 -5.88
N LEU A 103 -33.54 7.05 -5.43
CA LEU A 103 -33.87 7.79 -4.22
C LEU A 103 -34.96 8.84 -4.50
N PRO A 104 -35.89 9.08 -3.55
CA PRO A 104 -36.81 10.21 -3.61
C PRO A 104 -36.04 11.53 -3.76
N GLU A 105 -36.58 12.49 -4.51
CA GLU A 105 -35.92 13.77 -4.79
C GLU A 105 -35.48 14.51 -3.52
N ALA A 106 -36.30 14.48 -2.48
CA ALA A 106 -35.98 15.11 -1.20
C ALA A 106 -34.74 14.52 -0.50
N LEU A 107 -34.40 13.23 -0.75
CA LEU A 107 -33.25 12.54 -0.13
C LEU A 107 -31.99 12.57 -0.99
N ARG A 108 -32.08 12.92 -2.25
CA ARG A 108 -30.91 12.97 -3.16
C ARG A 108 -29.78 13.90 -2.66
N PRO A 109 -30.05 15.14 -2.20
CA PRO A 109 -28.99 16.02 -1.70
C PRO A 109 -28.26 15.42 -0.50
N LEU A 110 -29.02 14.80 0.43
CA LEU A 110 -28.43 14.15 1.60
C LEU A 110 -27.55 12.96 1.18
N ALA A 111 -27.99 12.15 0.22
CA ALA A 111 -27.20 11.03 -0.29
C ALA A 111 -25.90 11.48 -0.97
N VAL A 112 -25.92 12.60 -1.69
CA VAL A 112 -24.71 13.19 -2.30
C VAL A 112 -23.73 13.63 -1.22
N VAL A 113 -24.19 14.31 -0.18
CA VAL A 113 -23.33 14.74 0.94
C VAL A 113 -22.74 13.53 1.66
N LEU A 114 -23.53 12.50 1.96
CA LEU A 114 -23.06 11.27 2.58
C LEU A 114 -22.07 10.52 1.68
N GLY A 115 -22.31 10.46 0.36
CA GLY A 115 -21.41 9.87 -0.60
C GLY A 115 -20.06 10.62 -0.66
N ALA A 116 -20.09 11.95 -0.64
CA ALA A 116 -18.87 12.76 -0.59
C ALA A 116 -18.09 12.53 0.71
N ALA A 117 -18.77 12.49 1.86
CA ALA A 117 -18.15 12.19 3.14
C ALA A 117 -17.51 10.79 3.16
N ALA A 118 -18.21 9.78 2.64
CA ALA A 118 -17.66 8.43 2.51
C ALA A 118 -16.42 8.38 1.60
N ALA A 119 -16.42 9.11 0.48
CA ALA A 119 -15.27 9.22 -0.41
C ALA A 119 -14.05 9.86 0.28
N ILE A 120 -14.27 10.91 1.11
CA ILE A 120 -13.21 11.54 1.89
C ILE A 120 -12.60 10.55 2.88
N ILE A 121 -13.43 9.81 3.63
CA ILE A 121 -12.95 8.79 4.60
C ILE A 121 -12.17 7.70 3.89
N ALA A 122 -12.68 7.17 2.78
CA ALA A 122 -11.97 6.15 2.01
C ALA A 122 -10.63 6.65 1.46
N SER A 123 -10.54 7.92 1.03
CA SER A 123 -9.28 8.49 0.57
C SER A 123 -8.25 8.62 1.70
N GLN A 124 -8.68 8.96 2.91
CA GLN A 124 -7.79 9.02 4.09
C GLN A 124 -7.21 7.64 4.42
N ALA A 125 -8.02 6.58 4.39
CA ALA A 125 -7.56 5.23 4.61
C ALA A 125 -6.47 4.81 3.59
N LEU A 126 -6.67 5.12 2.29
CA LEU A 126 -5.69 4.83 1.23
C LEU A 126 -4.39 5.64 1.39
N ILE A 127 -4.49 6.90 1.81
CA ILE A 127 -3.31 7.74 2.09
C ILE A 127 -2.50 7.15 3.25
N THR A 128 -3.16 6.76 4.35
CA THR A 128 -2.51 6.12 5.50
C THR A 128 -1.82 4.81 5.09
N GLY A 129 -2.50 3.97 4.31
CA GLY A 129 -1.91 2.75 3.75
C GLY A 129 -0.69 3.04 2.87
N SER A 130 -0.70 4.13 2.10
CA SER A 130 0.45 4.55 1.30
C SER A 130 1.65 4.94 2.16
N PHE A 131 1.44 5.61 3.29
CA PHE A 131 2.53 5.93 4.22
C PHE A 131 3.17 4.67 4.82
N THR A 132 2.37 3.68 5.18
CA THR A 132 2.85 2.39 5.70
C THR A 132 3.71 1.67 4.65
N LEU A 133 3.23 1.59 3.40
CA LEU A 133 3.99 0.97 2.30
C LEU A 133 5.32 1.68 2.02
N VAL A 134 5.32 3.02 2.04
CA VAL A 134 6.56 3.80 1.85
C VAL A 134 7.51 3.62 3.02
N SER A 135 7.01 3.59 4.26
CA SER A 135 7.83 3.32 5.45
C SER A 135 8.52 1.95 5.34
N GLU A 136 7.80 0.91 4.92
CA GLU A 136 8.39 -0.40 4.69
C GLU A 136 9.40 -0.42 3.53
N ALA A 137 9.13 0.33 2.46
CA ALA A 137 10.07 0.47 1.35
C ALA A 137 11.38 1.18 1.76
N ILE A 138 11.30 2.17 2.66
CA ILE A 138 12.48 2.82 3.24
C ILE A 138 13.29 1.83 4.08
N ARG A 139 12.62 0.99 4.88
CA ARG A 139 13.28 -0.03 5.72
C ARG A 139 13.99 -1.11 4.90
N LEU A 140 13.46 -1.40 3.71
CA LEU A 140 14.06 -2.36 2.77
C LEU A 140 15.12 -1.72 1.87
N ASP A 141 15.55 -0.48 2.15
CA ASP A 141 16.50 0.29 1.33
C ASP A 141 16.07 0.42 -0.14
N LEU A 142 14.77 0.45 -0.39
CA LEU A 142 14.19 0.66 -1.73
C LEU A 142 13.88 2.13 -2.00
N LEU A 143 13.78 2.96 -0.97
CA LEU A 143 13.55 4.40 -1.05
C LEU A 143 14.49 5.15 -0.11
N PRO A 144 14.78 6.44 -0.40
CA PRO A 144 15.60 7.27 0.48
C PRO A 144 14.95 7.44 1.86
N HIS A 145 15.77 7.68 2.88
CA HIS A 145 15.30 8.01 4.21
C HIS A 145 14.54 9.34 4.17
N LEU A 146 13.22 9.27 4.33
CA LEU A 146 12.33 10.41 4.41
C LEU A 146 11.98 10.67 5.88
N GLU A 147 11.68 11.93 6.20
CA GLU A 147 11.22 12.30 7.54
C GLU A 147 9.85 11.65 7.82
N VAL A 148 9.81 10.75 8.80
CA VAL A 148 8.58 10.09 9.28
C VAL A 148 8.17 10.75 10.58
N LYS A 149 6.94 11.26 10.64
CA LYS A 149 6.35 11.86 11.84
C LYS A 149 5.34 10.89 12.44
N TYR A 150 5.36 10.78 13.75
CA TYR A 150 4.40 10.00 14.53
C TYR A 150 3.45 10.96 15.26
N PRO A 151 2.26 11.25 14.70
CA PRO A 151 1.34 12.23 15.28
C PRO A 151 0.70 11.78 16.58
N ALA A 152 0.71 10.48 16.89
CA ALA A 152 0.18 9.92 18.11
C ALA A 152 1.09 8.82 18.66
N ASP A 153 1.01 8.56 19.98
CA ASP A 153 1.76 7.51 20.67
C ASP A 153 1.24 6.08 20.37
N THR A 154 0.22 5.97 19.52
CA THR A 154 -0.35 4.69 19.09
C THR A 154 0.40 4.13 17.89
N LYS A 155 0.73 2.83 17.95
CA LYS A 155 1.34 2.11 16.82
C LYS A 155 0.49 2.26 15.56
N GLY A 156 1.15 2.58 14.45
CA GLY A 156 0.54 2.55 13.11
C GLY A 156 0.09 3.89 12.55
N GLN A 157 0.08 4.98 13.33
CA GLN A 157 -0.18 6.30 12.78
C GLN A 157 1.12 6.95 12.32
N LEU A 158 1.36 6.83 11.01
CA LEU A 158 2.52 7.40 10.33
C LEU A 158 2.10 8.60 9.47
N TYR A 159 2.91 9.64 9.44
CA TYR A 159 2.75 10.75 8.53
C TYR A 159 4.08 11.09 7.86
N ILE A 160 4.12 11.03 6.54
CA ILE A 160 5.31 11.34 5.73
C ILE A 160 5.00 12.55 4.85
N PRO A 161 5.46 13.76 5.23
CA PRO A 161 5.11 15.01 4.53
C PRO A 161 5.47 15.01 3.04
N ALA A 162 6.61 14.39 2.69
CA ALA A 162 7.06 14.30 1.30
C ALA A 162 6.09 13.46 0.46
N VAL A 163 5.67 12.30 0.96
CA VAL A 163 4.73 11.40 0.28
C VAL A 163 3.36 12.06 0.13
N ASN A 164 2.88 12.72 1.19
CA ASN A 164 1.60 13.43 1.13
C ASN A 164 1.58 14.48 0.02
N ARG A 165 2.67 15.24 -0.15
CA ARG A 165 2.79 16.23 -1.24
C ARG A 165 2.80 15.56 -2.61
N VAL A 166 3.55 14.48 -2.78
CA VAL A 166 3.60 13.72 -4.03
C VAL A 166 2.23 13.17 -4.39
N LEU A 167 1.51 12.59 -3.42
CA LEU A 167 0.15 12.09 -3.62
C LEU A 167 -0.82 13.21 -4.00
N MET A 168 -0.75 14.36 -3.32
CA MET A 168 -1.59 15.52 -3.64
C MET A 168 -1.41 15.97 -5.09
N PHE A 169 -0.16 16.20 -5.52
CA PHE A 169 0.12 16.59 -6.90
C PHE A 169 -0.26 15.47 -7.88
N GLY A 170 0.00 14.22 -7.55
CA GLY A 170 -0.40 13.05 -8.34
C GLY A 170 -1.92 13.01 -8.58
N TYR A 171 -2.73 13.19 -7.55
CA TYR A 171 -4.19 13.25 -7.68
C TYR A 171 -4.66 14.41 -8.57
N ILE A 172 -4.09 15.61 -8.41
CA ILE A 172 -4.42 16.75 -9.25
C ILE A 172 -4.11 16.45 -10.72
N ILE A 173 -2.93 15.89 -10.99
CA ILE A 173 -2.52 15.52 -12.36
C ILE A 173 -3.47 14.48 -12.95
N ILE A 174 -3.81 13.44 -12.19
CA ILE A 174 -4.73 12.38 -12.65
C ILE A 174 -6.11 12.94 -12.97
N VAL A 175 -6.65 13.78 -12.10
CA VAL A 175 -7.96 14.41 -12.33
C VAL A 175 -7.96 15.27 -13.58
N LEU A 176 -6.91 16.07 -13.79
CA LEU A 176 -6.77 16.92 -14.99
C LEU A 176 -6.55 16.10 -16.26
N LEU A 177 -5.83 14.97 -16.17
CA LEU A 177 -5.54 14.09 -17.29
C LEU A 177 -6.80 13.35 -17.78
N PHE A 178 -7.52 12.73 -16.86
CA PHE A 178 -8.66 11.89 -17.23
C PHE A 178 -9.95 12.67 -17.48
N ARG A 179 -10.26 13.65 -16.66
CA ARG A 179 -11.48 14.49 -16.72
C ARG A 179 -12.80 13.69 -16.76
N SER A 180 -12.73 12.38 -16.54
CA SER A 180 -13.85 11.45 -16.64
C SER A 180 -13.67 10.32 -15.63
N GLY A 181 -14.71 10.07 -14.81
CA GLY A 181 -14.72 8.99 -13.81
C GLY A 181 -14.52 7.61 -14.44
N SER A 182 -15.15 7.35 -15.56
CA SER A 182 -15.07 6.04 -16.25
C SER A 182 -13.63 5.67 -16.69
N ARG A 183 -12.83 6.65 -17.13
CA ARG A 183 -11.41 6.41 -17.47
C ARG A 183 -10.57 6.17 -16.22
N MET A 184 -10.86 6.86 -15.12
CA MET A 184 -10.19 6.65 -13.83
C MET A 184 -10.50 5.26 -13.27
N GLU A 185 -11.75 4.82 -13.36
CA GLU A 185 -12.18 3.46 -12.97
C GLU A 185 -11.42 2.37 -13.74
N THR A 186 -11.15 2.62 -15.02
CA THR A 186 -10.40 1.67 -15.86
C THR A 186 -8.95 1.53 -15.40
N ALA A 187 -8.28 2.65 -15.09
CA ALA A 187 -6.92 2.65 -14.57
C ALA A 187 -6.84 1.97 -13.19
N TYR A 188 -7.80 2.27 -12.32
CA TYR A 188 -7.93 1.68 -10.99
C TYR A 188 -8.17 0.18 -11.07
N GLY A 189 -9.08 -0.29 -11.92
CA GLY A 189 -9.39 -1.71 -12.08
C GLY A 189 -8.18 -2.54 -12.51
N LEU A 190 -7.33 -2.02 -13.40
CA LEU A 190 -6.10 -2.71 -13.78
C LEU A 190 -5.10 -2.76 -12.61
N ALA A 191 -4.91 -1.65 -11.90
CA ALA A 191 -4.00 -1.60 -10.77
C ALA A 191 -4.38 -2.60 -9.67
N ILE A 192 -5.67 -2.67 -9.32
CA ILE A 192 -6.17 -3.60 -8.30
C ILE A 192 -6.01 -5.06 -8.72
N THR A 193 -6.31 -5.42 -9.96
CA THR A 193 -6.17 -6.81 -10.40
C THR A 193 -4.72 -7.29 -10.33
N VAL A 194 -3.74 -6.43 -10.64
CA VAL A 194 -2.31 -6.72 -10.46
C VAL A 194 -1.97 -6.88 -8.98
N SER A 195 -2.49 -5.98 -8.14
CA SER A 195 -2.26 -6.03 -6.69
C SER A 195 -2.80 -7.33 -6.08
N MET A 196 -4.02 -7.74 -6.44
CA MET A 196 -4.61 -9.00 -5.95
C MET A 196 -3.81 -10.22 -6.37
N LEU A 197 -3.41 -10.32 -7.65
CA LEU A 197 -2.54 -11.39 -8.12
C LEU A 197 -1.22 -11.44 -7.35
N THR A 198 -0.64 -10.28 -7.05
CA THR A 198 0.59 -10.20 -6.25
C THR A 198 0.36 -10.69 -4.82
N VAL A 199 -0.73 -10.29 -4.18
CA VAL A 199 -1.08 -10.74 -2.81
C VAL A 199 -1.32 -12.24 -2.77
N THR A 200 -2.06 -12.80 -3.73
CA THR A 200 -2.30 -14.25 -3.82
C THR A 200 -0.99 -15.02 -4.02
N LEU A 201 -0.08 -14.50 -4.86
CA LEU A 201 1.24 -15.11 -5.06
C LEU A 201 2.06 -15.08 -3.77
N LEU A 202 2.12 -13.92 -3.10
CA LEU A 202 2.86 -13.79 -1.83
C LEU A 202 2.28 -14.69 -0.74
N LEU A 203 0.94 -14.77 -0.63
CA LEU A 203 0.27 -15.67 0.30
C LEU A 203 0.60 -17.14 0.01
N ALA A 204 0.61 -17.54 -1.25
CA ALA A 204 0.99 -18.90 -1.64
C ALA A 204 2.44 -19.20 -1.27
N VAL A 205 3.37 -18.27 -1.52
CA VAL A 205 4.79 -18.41 -1.12
C VAL A 205 4.93 -18.48 0.40
N TYR A 206 4.22 -17.66 1.15
CA TYR A 206 4.19 -17.70 2.61
C TYR A 206 3.72 -19.05 3.15
N LEU A 207 2.58 -19.54 2.65
CA LEU A 207 2.05 -20.84 3.04
C LEU A 207 3.01 -21.99 2.67
N TRP A 208 3.69 -21.88 1.54
CA TRP A 208 4.64 -22.89 1.08
C TRP A 208 5.93 -22.89 1.90
N ARG A 209 6.55 -21.70 2.08
CA ARG A 209 7.90 -21.57 2.68
C ARG A 209 7.87 -21.53 4.20
N ILE A 210 6.94 -20.79 4.79
CA ILE A 210 6.90 -20.53 6.23
C ILE A 210 5.98 -21.51 6.94
N CYS A 211 4.74 -21.68 6.45
CA CYS A 211 3.78 -22.58 7.08
C CYS A 211 3.95 -24.06 6.68
N SER A 212 4.82 -24.37 5.69
CA SER A 212 5.03 -25.72 5.15
C SER A 212 3.76 -26.44 4.64
N LYS A 213 2.66 -25.70 4.40
CA LYS A 213 1.36 -26.22 3.94
C LYS A 213 1.27 -26.22 2.41
N LYS A 214 2.06 -27.06 1.75
CA LYS A 214 2.21 -27.08 0.28
C LYS A 214 0.90 -27.28 -0.48
N LEU A 215 0.04 -28.20 -0.02
CA LEU A 215 -1.25 -28.45 -0.68
C LEU A 215 -2.18 -27.24 -0.60
N LEU A 216 -2.26 -26.61 0.58
CA LEU A 216 -3.07 -25.39 0.77
C LEU A 216 -2.55 -24.24 -0.10
N ALA A 217 -1.24 -24.07 -0.17
CA ALA A 217 -0.61 -23.07 -1.04
C ALA A 217 -0.97 -23.28 -2.52
N LEU A 218 -0.94 -24.53 -2.98
CA LEU A 218 -1.31 -24.87 -4.35
C LEU A 218 -2.81 -24.61 -4.62
N VAL A 219 -3.68 -25.00 -3.69
CA VAL A 219 -5.13 -24.77 -3.81
C VAL A 219 -5.42 -23.26 -3.86
N VAL A 220 -4.83 -22.47 -2.97
CA VAL A 220 -4.99 -21.01 -2.96
C VAL A 220 -4.52 -20.41 -4.28
N LEU A 221 -3.32 -20.77 -4.75
CA LEU A 221 -2.76 -20.24 -5.99
C LEU A 221 -3.61 -20.60 -7.22
N VAL A 222 -4.07 -21.85 -7.31
CA VAL A 222 -4.84 -22.30 -8.48
C VAL A 222 -6.26 -21.72 -8.47
N VAL A 223 -6.96 -21.77 -7.34
CA VAL A 223 -8.36 -21.33 -7.28
C VAL A 223 -8.46 -19.80 -7.37
N PHE A 224 -7.78 -19.09 -6.48
CA PHE A 224 -7.84 -17.62 -6.47
C PHE A 224 -7.08 -17.03 -7.64
N GLY A 225 -5.88 -17.52 -7.96
CA GLY A 225 -5.10 -17.07 -9.11
C GLY A 225 -5.82 -17.25 -10.44
N ALA A 226 -6.59 -18.33 -10.63
CA ALA A 226 -7.39 -18.52 -11.85
C ALA A 226 -8.53 -17.48 -11.93
N ILE A 227 -9.24 -17.22 -10.84
CA ILE A 227 -10.31 -16.20 -10.79
C ILE A 227 -9.73 -14.82 -11.05
N GLU A 228 -8.63 -14.46 -10.40
CA GLU A 228 -7.98 -13.16 -10.53
C GLU A 228 -7.37 -12.98 -11.92
N ALA A 229 -6.81 -14.04 -12.53
CA ALA A 229 -6.32 -14.01 -13.91
C ALA A 229 -7.44 -13.70 -14.91
N VAL A 230 -8.64 -14.24 -14.68
CA VAL A 230 -9.82 -13.93 -15.47
C VAL A 230 -10.17 -12.44 -15.40
N PHE A 231 -10.18 -11.86 -14.21
CA PHE A 231 -10.42 -10.42 -14.02
C PHE A 231 -9.29 -9.57 -14.62
N PHE A 232 -8.05 -10.00 -14.47
CA PHE A 232 -6.90 -9.31 -15.06
C PHE A 232 -6.99 -9.26 -16.58
N VAL A 233 -7.29 -10.38 -17.24
CA VAL A 233 -7.46 -10.43 -18.71
C VAL A 233 -8.63 -9.52 -19.15
N SER A 234 -9.73 -9.54 -18.41
CA SER A 234 -10.86 -8.64 -18.69
C SER A 234 -10.49 -7.17 -18.50
N SER A 235 -9.73 -6.82 -17.46
CA SER A 235 -9.25 -5.45 -17.22
C SER A 235 -8.22 -5.00 -18.25
N LEU A 236 -7.37 -5.95 -18.74
CA LEU A 236 -6.35 -5.68 -19.77
C LEU A 236 -6.98 -5.27 -21.11
N SER A 237 -8.19 -5.75 -21.43
CA SER A 237 -8.90 -5.32 -22.64
C SER A 237 -9.20 -3.81 -22.66
N LYS A 238 -9.28 -3.19 -21.47
CA LYS A 238 -9.52 -1.76 -21.29
C LYS A 238 -8.21 -0.94 -21.18
N PHE A 239 -7.04 -1.56 -21.39
CA PHE A 239 -5.72 -0.93 -21.21
C PHE A 239 -5.59 0.40 -21.96
N ILE A 240 -5.99 0.42 -23.23
CA ILE A 240 -5.91 1.63 -24.09
C ILE A 240 -6.83 2.75 -23.62
N HIS A 241 -7.91 2.43 -22.88
CA HIS A 241 -8.90 3.39 -22.43
C HIS A 241 -8.55 4.08 -21.09
N GLY A 242 -7.31 3.91 -20.59
CA GLY A 242 -6.83 4.56 -19.37
C GLY A 242 -5.91 3.69 -18.51
N GLY A 243 -5.93 2.37 -18.66
CA GLY A 243 -5.10 1.45 -17.88
C GLY A 243 -3.60 1.67 -18.03
N TYR A 244 -3.14 2.18 -19.17
CA TYR A 244 -1.73 2.49 -19.42
C TYR A 244 -1.14 3.51 -18.43
N VAL A 245 -1.96 4.44 -17.90
CA VAL A 245 -1.50 5.44 -16.92
C VAL A 245 -1.05 4.78 -15.63
N ALA A 246 -1.79 3.80 -15.12
CA ALA A 246 -1.42 3.06 -13.93
C ALA A 246 -0.07 2.32 -14.13
N VAL A 247 0.13 1.73 -15.31
CA VAL A 247 1.39 1.03 -15.64
C VAL A 247 2.56 2.00 -15.73
N ILE A 248 2.38 3.17 -16.37
CA ILE A 248 3.42 4.21 -16.44
C ILE A 248 3.81 4.68 -15.03
N MET A 249 2.83 4.95 -14.16
CA MET A 249 3.11 5.33 -12.78
C MET A 249 3.89 4.25 -12.02
N ALA A 250 3.48 3.00 -12.17
CA ALA A 250 4.17 1.86 -11.56
C ALA A 250 5.61 1.73 -12.06
N LEU A 251 5.86 1.91 -13.36
CA LEU A 251 7.20 1.86 -13.94
C LEU A 251 8.09 3.01 -13.45
N ILE A 252 7.54 4.22 -13.30
CA ILE A 252 8.29 5.36 -12.74
C ILE A 252 8.72 5.05 -11.31
N LEU A 253 7.79 4.59 -10.45
CA LEU A 253 8.10 4.24 -9.07
C LEU A 253 9.11 3.09 -9.00
N PHE A 254 8.92 2.04 -9.80
CA PHE A 254 9.84 0.91 -9.89
C PHE A 254 11.25 1.36 -10.31
N PHE A 255 11.36 2.26 -11.27
CA PHE A 255 12.64 2.79 -11.72
C PHE A 255 13.34 3.59 -10.60
N ILE A 256 12.60 4.43 -9.87
CA ILE A 256 13.14 5.16 -8.70
C ILE A 256 13.66 4.18 -7.65
N MET A 257 12.87 3.16 -7.30
CA MET A 257 13.27 2.14 -6.33
C MET A 257 14.49 1.34 -6.80
N LEU A 258 14.56 0.98 -8.09
CA LEU A 258 15.68 0.25 -8.67
C LEU A 258 16.98 1.06 -8.62
N VAL A 259 16.91 2.34 -9.02
CA VAL A 259 18.08 3.25 -9.01
C VAL A 259 18.57 3.45 -7.58
N TRP A 260 17.66 3.70 -6.65
CA TRP A 260 18.01 3.88 -5.24
C TRP A 260 18.66 2.62 -4.66
N HIS A 261 18.02 1.46 -4.81
CA HIS A 261 18.55 0.19 -4.31
C HIS A 261 19.93 -0.14 -4.88
N ARG A 262 20.13 0.08 -6.19
CA ARG A 262 21.46 -0.11 -6.81
C ARG A 262 22.49 0.90 -6.30
N GLY A 263 22.09 2.16 -6.12
CA GLY A 263 22.95 3.20 -5.56
C GLY A 263 23.42 2.84 -4.16
N THR A 264 22.52 2.52 -3.26
CA THR A 264 22.84 2.09 -1.88
C THR A 264 23.72 0.83 -1.85
N LYS A 265 23.44 -0.12 -2.75
CA LYS A 265 24.29 -1.32 -2.85
C LYS A 265 25.72 -1.00 -3.31
N LEU A 266 25.89 -0.08 -4.25
CA LEU A 266 27.20 0.39 -4.68
C LEU A 266 27.90 1.15 -3.56
N GLU A 267 27.23 2.06 -2.90
CA GLU A 267 27.77 2.79 -1.74
C GLU A 267 28.32 1.83 -0.68
N ARG A 268 27.56 0.82 -0.29
CA ARG A 268 28.01 -0.22 0.65
C ARG A 268 29.23 -1.03 0.16
N GLN A 269 29.43 -1.16 -1.15
CA GLN A 269 30.62 -1.84 -1.69
C GLN A 269 31.90 -0.99 -1.59
N TYR A 270 31.75 0.33 -1.57
CA TYR A 270 32.87 1.26 -1.40
C TYR A 270 33.17 1.57 0.08
N CYS A 271 32.17 1.49 0.96
CA CYS A 271 32.36 1.53 2.41
C CYS A 271 32.95 0.19 2.87
N VAL A 272 34.23 0.14 3.09
CA VAL A 272 34.93 -1.06 3.60
C VAL A 272 34.87 -1.01 5.12
N PRO A 273 34.03 -1.82 5.79
CA PRO A 273 34.06 -1.90 7.24
C PRO A 273 35.37 -2.55 7.66
N LEU A 274 36.03 -1.97 8.66
CA LEU A 274 37.25 -2.48 9.25
C LEU A 274 36.91 -3.19 10.56
N HIS A 275 37.67 -4.25 10.90
CA HIS A 275 37.50 -4.91 12.19
C HIS A 275 37.97 -4.02 13.32
N PHE A 276 37.06 -3.70 14.25
CA PHE A 276 37.37 -2.81 15.37
C PHE A 276 38.53 -3.32 16.23
N ALA A 277 38.61 -4.63 16.42
CA ALA A 277 39.68 -5.27 17.22
C ALA A 277 41.08 -4.93 16.74
N ASP A 278 41.30 -4.69 15.45
CA ASP A 278 42.61 -4.36 14.87
C ASP A 278 43.06 -2.94 15.26
N PHE A 279 42.12 -2.08 15.64
CA PHE A 279 42.37 -0.67 15.95
C PHE A 279 42.33 -0.30 17.43
N VAL A 280 41.95 -1.24 18.29
CA VAL A 280 41.94 -1.04 19.75
C VAL A 280 43.35 -0.64 20.24
N LYS A 281 44.39 -1.33 19.74
CA LYS A 281 45.78 -1.04 20.13
C LYS A 281 46.24 0.34 19.65
N PRO A 282 46.10 0.74 18.38
CA PRO A 282 46.42 2.11 17.94
C PRO A 282 45.65 3.20 18.68
N LEU A 283 44.38 2.98 19.00
CA LEU A 283 43.56 3.94 19.76
C LEU A 283 44.06 4.06 21.22
N SER A 284 44.47 2.95 21.83
CA SER A 284 45.04 2.95 23.17
C SER A 284 46.41 3.67 23.19
N GLU A 285 47.28 3.43 22.20
CA GLU A 285 48.57 4.13 22.06
C GLU A 285 48.35 5.64 21.91
N LEU A 286 47.38 6.08 21.10
CA LEU A 286 47.01 7.48 20.95
C LEU A 286 46.43 8.07 22.24
N HIS A 287 45.64 7.29 23.01
CA HIS A 287 45.13 7.73 24.30
C HIS A 287 46.24 8.06 25.29
N ASP A 288 47.28 7.22 25.34
CA ASP A 288 48.35 7.31 26.32
C ASP A 288 49.48 8.25 25.91
N ASP A 289 49.56 8.70 24.66
CA ASP A 289 50.61 9.53 24.12
C ASP A 289 50.59 10.95 24.71
N PRO A 290 51.58 11.34 25.53
CA PRO A 290 51.64 12.66 26.14
C PRO A 290 52.05 13.77 25.16
N GLU A 291 52.69 13.43 24.03
CA GLU A 291 53.16 14.43 23.04
C GLU A 291 51.99 15.06 22.27
N ILE A 292 50.88 14.32 22.13
CA ILE A 292 49.68 14.80 21.46
C ILE A 292 48.76 15.49 22.46
N SER A 293 48.45 16.76 22.21
CA SER A 293 47.51 17.51 23.06
C SER A 293 46.13 16.88 23.05
N ARG A 294 45.50 16.75 24.22
CA ARG A 294 44.13 16.22 24.33
C ARG A 294 43.15 17.19 23.67
N LEU A 295 42.42 16.71 22.67
CA LEU A 295 41.38 17.47 21.96
C LEU A 295 40.14 17.66 22.84
N THR A 296 39.67 16.55 23.48
CA THR A 296 38.45 16.54 24.30
C THR A 296 38.48 15.40 25.32
N HIS A 297 37.57 15.42 26.29
CA HIS A 297 37.40 14.30 27.22
C HIS A 297 36.64 13.16 26.55
N ASN A 298 35.54 13.46 25.86
CA ASN A 298 34.72 12.46 25.17
C ASN A 298 34.64 12.79 23.68
N LEU A 299 35.04 11.87 22.85
CA LEU A 299 34.93 11.98 21.40
C LEU A 299 33.88 10.99 20.91
N VAL A 300 32.82 11.51 20.30
CA VAL A 300 31.65 10.72 19.89
C VAL A 300 31.57 10.70 18.37
N TYR A 301 31.48 9.52 17.80
CA TYR A 301 31.21 9.29 16.37
C TYR A 301 29.91 8.53 16.18
N LEU A 302 29.15 8.90 15.16
CA LEU A 302 27.98 8.14 14.72
C LEU A 302 28.43 7.18 13.62
N ASP A 303 28.23 5.89 13.86
CA ASP A 303 28.54 4.83 12.91
C ASP A 303 27.24 4.25 12.33
N ASN A 304 27.23 4.00 11.03
CA ASN A 304 26.11 3.35 10.35
C ASN A 304 26.15 1.81 10.45
N ASN A 305 27.28 1.26 10.91
CA ASN A 305 27.41 -0.17 11.11
C ASN A 305 26.59 -0.63 12.32
N ARG A 306 25.82 -1.70 12.13
CA ARG A 306 25.02 -2.33 13.21
C ARG A 306 25.79 -3.36 14.00
N ASP A 307 26.99 -3.67 13.53
CA ASP A 307 27.83 -4.73 14.08
C ASP A 307 28.93 -4.10 14.94
N PHE A 308 28.96 -4.45 16.22
CA PHE A 308 29.97 -3.93 17.16
C PHE A 308 31.42 -4.35 16.78
N GLU A 309 31.55 -5.40 15.96
CA GLU A 309 32.86 -5.87 15.50
C GLU A 309 33.41 -5.04 14.34
N SER A 310 32.60 -4.22 13.70
CA SER A 310 32.99 -3.46 12.51
C SER A 310 32.80 -1.96 12.69
N ILE A 311 33.77 -1.18 12.23
CA ILE A 311 33.75 0.29 12.27
C ILE A 311 33.99 0.86 10.87
N ASP A 312 33.41 2.02 10.57
CA ASP A 312 33.63 2.71 9.31
C ASP A 312 35.06 3.21 9.21
N ARG A 313 35.73 2.92 8.08
CA ARG A 313 37.08 3.34 7.78
C ARG A 313 37.29 4.86 7.92
N ASP A 314 36.30 5.65 7.50
CA ASP A 314 36.38 7.11 7.50
C ASP A 314 36.45 7.67 8.93
N ILE A 315 35.83 7.00 9.90
CA ILE A 315 35.91 7.35 11.31
C ILE A 315 37.36 7.13 11.82
N LEU A 316 37.91 5.96 11.56
CA LEU A 316 39.26 5.63 11.98
C LEU A 316 40.30 6.54 11.30
N TYR A 317 40.16 6.78 10.00
CA TYR A 317 41.00 7.73 9.28
C TYR A 317 40.92 9.15 9.88
N SER A 318 39.72 9.58 10.28
CA SER A 318 39.52 10.88 10.93
C SER A 318 40.21 10.99 12.30
N ILE A 319 40.36 9.87 13.04
CA ILE A 319 40.94 9.84 14.38
C ILE A 319 42.47 9.71 14.31
N LEU A 320 42.97 8.81 13.47
CA LEU A 320 44.35 8.36 13.47
C LEU A 320 45.21 9.07 12.41
N ASP A 321 44.68 9.23 11.18
CA ASP A 321 45.51 9.61 10.04
C ASP A 321 45.38 11.10 9.66
N LYS A 322 44.19 11.69 9.74
CA LYS A 322 43.97 13.06 9.28
C LYS A 322 44.56 14.09 10.24
N ASP A 323 44.19 13.98 11.50
CA ASP A 323 44.73 14.73 12.63
C ASP A 323 44.56 13.86 13.87
N ALA A 324 45.63 13.43 14.51
CA ALA A 324 45.54 12.57 15.67
C ALA A 324 44.70 13.19 16.79
N LYS A 325 43.52 12.66 17.00
CA LYS A 325 42.51 13.21 17.93
C LYS A 325 42.53 12.47 19.25
N ARG A 326 43.42 12.89 20.15
CA ARG A 326 43.51 12.33 21.48
C ARG A 326 42.29 12.69 22.33
N ALA A 327 41.62 11.69 22.90
CA ALA A 327 40.51 11.86 23.81
C ALA A 327 40.65 10.94 25.04
N SER A 328 39.94 11.23 26.13
CA SER A 328 39.89 10.36 27.31
C SER A 328 38.96 9.15 27.11
N ALA A 329 37.98 9.27 26.24
CA ALA A 329 37.12 8.18 25.85
C ALA A 329 36.61 8.40 24.41
N TYR A 330 36.58 7.31 23.65
CA TYR A 330 36.05 7.26 22.29
C TYR A 330 34.71 6.52 22.31
N TRP A 331 33.67 7.15 21.82
CA TRP A 331 32.31 6.60 21.76
C TRP A 331 31.90 6.41 20.32
N PHE A 332 31.60 5.17 19.95
CA PHE A 332 31.04 4.83 18.64
C PHE A 332 29.60 4.46 18.84
N ILE A 333 28.68 5.27 18.32
CA ILE A 333 27.24 5.13 18.54
C ILE A 333 26.58 4.74 17.23
N SER A 334 25.96 3.57 17.21
CA SER A 334 25.07 3.16 16.14
C SER A 334 23.61 3.31 16.57
N ALA A 335 22.81 3.97 15.76
CA ALA A 335 21.38 4.18 16.04
C ALA A 335 20.53 3.31 15.12
N THR A 336 19.77 2.40 15.70
CA THR A 336 18.76 1.62 14.99
C THR A 336 17.36 2.15 15.28
N VAL A 337 16.59 2.43 14.23
CA VAL A 337 15.22 2.88 14.38
C VAL A 337 14.31 1.66 14.62
N HIS A 338 13.63 1.64 15.75
CA HIS A 338 12.62 0.65 16.09
C HIS A 338 11.21 1.15 15.80
N ASP A 339 10.28 0.22 15.61
CA ASP A 339 8.87 0.50 15.29
C ASP A 339 8.04 1.03 16.45
N GLU A 340 8.59 0.97 17.65
CA GLU A 340 7.90 1.39 18.86
C GLU A 340 8.17 2.87 19.10
N PRO A 341 7.13 3.71 19.05
CA PRO A 341 7.28 5.11 19.42
C PRO A 341 7.72 5.21 20.88
N SER A 342 8.67 6.10 21.16
CA SER A 342 9.14 6.42 22.52
C SER A 342 9.89 5.30 23.27
N VAL A 343 10.34 4.25 22.60
CA VAL A 343 11.23 3.25 23.21
C VAL A 343 12.68 3.58 22.92
N MET A 344 13.44 3.85 23.97
CA MET A 344 14.89 4.04 23.90
C MET A 344 15.55 2.85 24.59
N ARG A 345 16.19 1.95 23.80
CA ARG A 345 17.03 0.86 24.31
C ARG A 345 18.46 1.17 23.93
N TYR A 346 19.37 0.97 24.87
CA TYR A 346 20.80 1.10 24.61
C TYR A 346 21.54 -0.11 25.14
N GLU A 347 22.52 -0.55 24.40
CA GLU A 347 23.48 -1.56 24.79
C GLU A 347 24.86 -0.91 24.72
N VAL A 348 25.70 -1.17 25.71
CA VAL A 348 27.08 -0.62 25.78
C VAL A 348 28.04 -1.78 25.90
N GLU A 349 28.95 -1.89 24.95
CA GLU A 349 30.12 -2.76 25.03
C GLU A 349 31.37 -1.89 25.29
N THR A 350 32.23 -2.35 26.18
CA THR A 350 33.48 -1.64 26.57
C THR A 350 34.69 -2.48 26.31
#